data_58fec9dcb059e86439ad3fcc0bd7488c
#
_entry.id   58fec9dcb059e86439ad3fcc0bd7488c
#
_cell.length_a   1.000
_cell.length_b   1.000
_cell.length_c   1.000
_cell.angle_alpha   90.00
_cell.angle_beta   90.00
_cell.angle_gamma   90.00
#
_symmetry.space_group_name_H-M   'P 1'
#
loop_
_entity.id
_entity.type
_entity.pdbx_description
1 polymer ?
#
loop_
_entity_poly.entity_id
_entity_poly.type
_entity_poly.pdbx_seq_one_letter_code
_entity_poly.pdbx_strand_id
1 'polypeptide(L)'
;MHRIAAALGLTSTRVERELDRTGGIPPAPRRRGPRALTLPEREAISRGLGAGQSLRSIARGLGRPPCTVSREIARNDGPQRYRAHQAEARAWARARRPRPCKLALHPQLCAYVRAQLTEWQWSPEQIARHLAREHGDDHSKRVSHETIYRTLFVQARGELKRELCAYLRTQRVRRAARAAQPQGSRGGSLAGAISIRERPAEAEDRAVPGHWEGDLLCGKLGTQIATLVERHTRYVMLVKLPDKNSIRVADLLAKHIQRLPKELKRSLTWDRGIEMASHGRFTVATGVQVYFCDPQSPWQRGSNENTNGLLRQYFPKGADLSVYSQRYLDEIASRLNGRPRETLGWLCPAEKLDQGVASTC
;
A
#
# COMPACT_ATOMS: atom_id res chain seq x y z
N MET A 1 -17.69 -6.57 -13.24
CA MET A 1 -18.98 -6.60 -12.53
C MET A 1 -20.01 -7.47 -13.24
N HIS A 2 -20.36 -7.21 -14.51
CA HIS A 2 -21.36 -7.99 -15.25
C HIS A 2 -21.13 -9.51 -15.24
N ARG A 3 -19.87 -9.97 -15.40
CA ARG A 3 -19.53 -11.41 -15.36
C ARG A 3 -19.79 -12.06 -13.99
N ILE A 4 -19.53 -11.32 -12.88
CA ILE A 4 -19.80 -11.82 -11.53
C ILE A 4 -21.32 -11.86 -11.28
N ALA A 5 -22.04 -10.83 -11.69
CA ALA A 5 -23.49 -10.76 -11.57
C ALA A 5 -24.15 -11.92 -12.33
N ALA A 6 -23.75 -12.15 -13.58
CA ALA A 6 -24.24 -13.26 -14.40
C ALA A 6 -23.95 -14.63 -13.76
N ALA A 7 -22.73 -14.86 -13.25
CA ALA A 7 -22.34 -16.11 -12.60
C ALA A 7 -23.13 -16.40 -11.30
N LEU A 8 -23.61 -15.35 -10.62
CA LEU A 8 -24.39 -15.47 -9.38
C LEU A 8 -25.91 -15.35 -9.60
N GLY A 9 -26.38 -15.15 -10.82
CA GLY A 9 -27.78 -14.91 -11.12
C GLY A 9 -28.33 -13.62 -10.47
N LEU A 10 -27.47 -12.61 -10.28
CA LEU A 10 -27.81 -11.35 -9.62
C LEU A 10 -27.68 -10.17 -10.58
N THR A 11 -28.35 -9.06 -10.26
CA THR A 11 -28.14 -7.80 -10.99
C THR A 11 -26.80 -7.17 -10.61
N SER A 12 -26.15 -6.47 -11.56
CA SER A 12 -24.90 -5.75 -11.32
C SER A 12 -25.03 -4.77 -10.13
N THR A 13 -26.15 -4.08 -10.02
CA THR A 13 -26.45 -3.15 -8.92
C THR A 13 -26.47 -3.83 -7.55
N ARG A 14 -26.97 -5.08 -7.48
CA ARG A 14 -26.98 -5.85 -6.22
C ARG A 14 -25.58 -6.28 -5.81
N VAL A 15 -24.77 -6.71 -6.77
CA VAL A 15 -23.34 -7.03 -6.53
C VAL A 15 -22.58 -5.79 -6.10
N GLU A 16 -22.81 -4.65 -6.73
CA GLU A 16 -22.20 -3.37 -6.37
C GLU A 16 -22.56 -2.94 -4.95
N ARG A 17 -23.84 -2.99 -4.60
CA ARG A 17 -24.31 -2.65 -3.24
C ARG A 17 -23.65 -3.53 -2.18
N GLU A 18 -23.50 -4.83 -2.43
CA GLU A 18 -22.84 -5.75 -1.49
C GLU A 18 -21.34 -5.45 -1.36
N LEU A 19 -20.67 -5.16 -2.47
CA LEU A 19 -19.26 -4.76 -2.45
C LEU A 19 -19.06 -3.42 -1.75
N ASP A 20 -19.96 -2.46 -1.92
CA ASP A 20 -19.89 -1.18 -1.21
C ASP A 20 -20.12 -1.34 0.29
N ARG A 21 -20.99 -2.27 0.68
CA ARG A 21 -21.24 -2.60 2.09
C ARG A 21 -20.02 -3.24 2.76
N THR A 22 -19.27 -4.07 2.04
CA THR A 22 -18.13 -4.82 2.58
C THR A 22 -16.78 -4.21 2.24
N GLY A 23 -16.74 -3.20 1.36
CA GLY A 23 -15.51 -2.63 0.80
C GLY A 23 -14.69 -3.63 -0.02
N GLY A 24 -15.31 -4.72 -0.50
CA GLY A 24 -14.63 -5.82 -1.19
C GLY A 24 -13.82 -6.73 -0.26
N ILE A 25 -13.94 -6.56 1.06
CA ILE A 25 -13.26 -7.40 2.05
C ILE A 25 -14.20 -8.56 2.40
N PRO A 26 -13.81 -9.83 2.16
CA PRO A 26 -14.65 -10.97 2.53
C PRO A 26 -14.82 -10.98 4.06
N PRO A 27 -16.07 -11.06 4.57
CA PRO A 27 -16.29 -11.18 5.99
C PRO A 27 -15.71 -12.51 6.48
N ALA A 28 -14.99 -12.49 7.60
CA ALA A 28 -14.50 -13.72 8.21
C ALA A 28 -15.68 -14.67 8.47
N PRO A 29 -15.57 -15.97 8.10
CA PRO A 29 -16.61 -16.95 8.35
C PRO A 29 -16.89 -17.02 9.85
N ARG A 30 -18.16 -16.85 10.22
CA ARG A 30 -18.55 -16.91 11.63
C ARG A 30 -18.45 -18.35 12.11
N ARG A 31 -17.61 -18.59 13.09
CA ARG A 31 -17.48 -19.88 13.77
C ARG A 31 -18.13 -19.80 15.15
N ARG A 32 -18.90 -20.82 15.50
CA ARG A 32 -19.41 -20.98 16.86
C ARG A 32 -18.42 -21.79 17.70
N GLY A 33 -18.37 -21.51 18.99
CA GLY A 33 -17.62 -22.34 19.91
C GLY A 33 -18.23 -23.76 19.98
N PRO A 34 -17.42 -24.80 20.30
CA PRO A 34 -17.86 -26.20 20.30
C PRO A 34 -18.98 -26.48 21.30
N ARG A 35 -19.17 -25.62 22.30
CA ARG A 35 -20.26 -25.73 23.30
C ARG A 35 -21.59 -25.14 22.83
N ALA A 36 -21.63 -24.42 21.67
CA ALA A 36 -22.86 -23.85 21.15
C ALA A 36 -23.69 -24.92 20.43
N LEU A 37 -25.00 -24.88 20.63
CA LEU A 37 -25.93 -25.74 19.88
C LEU A 37 -25.91 -25.41 18.39
N THR A 38 -25.85 -26.44 17.57
CA THR A 38 -25.92 -26.36 16.11
C THR A 38 -27.37 -26.32 15.62
N LEU A 39 -27.60 -25.98 14.35
CA LEU A 39 -28.93 -26.01 13.76
C LEU A 39 -29.55 -27.42 13.81
N PRO A 40 -28.85 -28.51 13.43
CA PRO A 40 -29.37 -29.87 13.57
C PRO A 40 -29.81 -30.24 15.00
N GLU A 41 -29.03 -29.83 16.01
CA GLU A 41 -29.41 -30.05 17.41
C GLU A 41 -30.68 -29.28 17.80
N ARG A 42 -30.84 -28.04 17.30
CA ARG A 42 -32.07 -27.24 17.48
C ARG A 42 -33.27 -27.85 16.78
N GLU A 43 -33.05 -28.43 15.62
CA GLU A 43 -34.10 -29.16 14.90
C GLU A 43 -34.53 -30.42 15.66
N ALA A 44 -33.59 -31.15 16.24
CA ALA A 44 -33.87 -32.30 17.09
C ALA A 44 -34.67 -31.87 18.33
N ILE A 45 -34.30 -30.75 18.96
CA ILE A 45 -35.10 -30.17 20.09
C ILE A 45 -36.51 -29.84 19.61
N SER A 46 -36.69 -29.18 18.47
CA SER A 46 -37.99 -28.80 17.96
C SER A 46 -38.87 -30.01 17.66
N ARG A 47 -38.32 -31.06 17.05
CA ARG A 47 -38.98 -32.34 16.79
C ARG A 47 -39.36 -33.07 18.05
N GLY A 48 -38.44 -33.17 19.03
CA GLY A 48 -38.67 -33.81 20.31
C GLY A 48 -39.78 -33.14 21.12
N LEU A 49 -39.83 -31.79 21.10
CA LEU A 49 -40.92 -31.02 21.70
C LEU A 49 -42.29 -31.30 21.01
N GLY A 50 -42.28 -31.30 19.64
CA GLY A 50 -43.49 -31.63 18.87
C GLY A 50 -43.98 -33.07 19.11
N ALA A 51 -43.12 -34.01 19.45
CA ALA A 51 -43.43 -35.38 19.81
C ALA A 51 -43.74 -35.58 21.32
N GLY A 52 -43.82 -34.51 22.13
CA GLY A 52 -44.16 -34.58 23.54
C GLY A 52 -43.04 -35.18 24.43
N GLN A 53 -41.81 -35.26 23.95
CA GLN A 53 -40.69 -35.81 24.72
C GLN A 53 -40.28 -34.88 25.87
N SER A 54 -39.86 -35.49 26.98
CA SER A 54 -39.33 -34.72 28.10
C SER A 54 -37.98 -34.06 27.75
N LEU A 55 -37.65 -32.90 28.37
CA LEU A 55 -36.42 -32.18 28.12
C LEU A 55 -35.18 -33.03 28.46
N ARG A 56 -35.30 -33.94 29.44
CA ARG A 56 -34.23 -34.90 29.81
C ARG A 56 -34.02 -35.94 28.71
N SER A 57 -35.10 -36.45 28.09
CA SER A 57 -35.00 -37.38 26.97
C SER A 57 -34.33 -36.73 25.74
N ILE A 58 -34.79 -35.53 25.36
CA ILE A 58 -34.18 -34.74 24.25
C ILE A 58 -32.68 -34.50 24.53
N ALA A 59 -32.34 -34.07 25.73
CA ALA A 59 -30.94 -33.81 26.14
C ALA A 59 -30.05 -35.06 26.03
N ARG A 60 -30.61 -36.22 26.46
CA ARG A 60 -29.88 -37.50 26.36
C ARG A 60 -29.65 -37.88 24.89
N GLY A 61 -30.66 -37.74 24.02
CA GLY A 61 -30.52 -38.03 22.60
C GLY A 61 -29.50 -37.12 21.88
N LEU A 62 -29.26 -35.90 22.38
CA LEU A 62 -28.30 -34.96 21.87
C LEU A 62 -26.89 -35.09 22.51
N GLY A 63 -26.72 -35.92 23.54
CA GLY A 63 -25.48 -35.96 24.31
C GLY A 63 -25.14 -34.61 24.97
N ARG A 64 -26.17 -33.83 25.33
CA ARG A 64 -26.01 -32.49 25.94
C ARG A 64 -26.60 -32.48 27.36
N PRO A 65 -26.04 -31.64 28.26
CA PRO A 65 -26.63 -31.47 29.59
C PRO A 65 -28.10 -31.00 29.52
N PRO A 66 -29.02 -31.51 30.35
CA PRO A 66 -30.43 -31.09 30.37
C PRO A 66 -30.62 -29.59 30.58
N CYS A 67 -29.74 -28.96 31.38
CA CYS A 67 -29.76 -27.52 31.60
C CYS A 67 -29.47 -26.72 30.31
N THR A 68 -28.71 -27.28 29.37
CA THR A 68 -28.44 -26.62 28.06
C THR A 68 -29.72 -26.55 27.20
N VAL A 69 -30.47 -27.66 27.15
CA VAL A 69 -31.74 -27.75 26.42
C VAL A 69 -32.82 -26.88 27.10
N SER A 70 -32.92 -26.94 28.42
CA SER A 70 -33.87 -26.11 29.18
C SER A 70 -33.60 -24.61 28.98
N ARG A 71 -32.35 -24.17 29.08
CA ARG A 71 -31.98 -22.75 28.83
C ARG A 71 -32.21 -22.32 27.39
N GLU A 72 -31.95 -23.20 26.42
CA GLU A 72 -32.20 -22.90 25.03
C GLU A 72 -33.69 -22.68 24.76
N ILE A 73 -34.56 -23.52 25.27
CA ILE A 73 -36.01 -23.44 25.16
C ILE A 73 -36.54 -22.19 25.87
N ALA A 74 -36.12 -21.95 27.09
CA ALA A 74 -36.50 -20.77 27.88
C ALA A 74 -36.14 -19.45 27.20
N ARG A 75 -34.98 -19.41 26.54
CA ARG A 75 -34.52 -18.24 25.78
C ARG A 75 -35.26 -17.99 24.47
N ASN A 76 -36.05 -18.95 24.01
CA ASN A 76 -36.73 -18.95 22.73
C ASN A 76 -38.24 -19.21 22.85
N ASP A 77 -38.90 -18.49 23.79
CA ASP A 77 -40.34 -18.38 23.99
C ASP A 77 -41.02 -19.65 24.52
N GLY A 78 -40.22 -20.54 25.15
CA GLY A 78 -40.78 -21.74 25.78
C GLY A 78 -41.09 -22.89 24.80
N PRO A 79 -41.54 -24.07 25.34
CA PRO A 79 -41.60 -25.31 24.57
C PRO A 79 -42.64 -25.26 23.47
N GLN A 80 -43.78 -24.56 23.67
CA GLN A 80 -44.88 -24.48 22.68
C GLN A 80 -44.54 -23.60 21.47
N ARG A 81 -43.77 -22.55 21.67
CA ARG A 81 -43.38 -21.57 20.62
C ARG A 81 -41.99 -21.78 20.05
N TYR A 82 -41.25 -22.77 20.56
CA TYR A 82 -39.92 -23.03 20.10
C TYR A 82 -39.87 -23.40 18.61
N ARG A 83 -39.03 -22.72 17.84
CA ARG A 83 -38.74 -23.00 16.42
C ARG A 83 -37.24 -22.97 16.21
N ALA A 84 -36.68 -24.07 15.71
CA ALA A 84 -35.21 -24.23 15.50
C ALA A 84 -34.57 -23.08 14.70
N HIS A 85 -35.20 -22.72 13.59
CA HIS A 85 -34.75 -21.64 12.71
C HIS A 85 -34.71 -20.28 13.42
N GLN A 86 -35.78 -19.96 14.20
CA GLN A 86 -35.81 -18.69 14.95
C GLN A 86 -34.77 -18.68 16.10
N ALA A 87 -34.63 -19.80 16.80
CA ALA A 87 -33.64 -19.98 17.83
C ALA A 87 -32.23 -19.85 17.28
N GLU A 88 -31.98 -20.38 16.09
CA GLU A 88 -30.72 -20.22 15.36
C GLU A 88 -30.45 -18.75 15.01
N ALA A 89 -31.40 -18.06 14.41
CA ALA A 89 -31.30 -16.65 14.05
C ALA A 89 -31.03 -15.76 15.29
N ARG A 90 -31.78 -15.99 16.38
CA ARG A 90 -31.60 -15.29 17.67
C ARG A 90 -30.24 -15.58 18.30
N ALA A 91 -29.74 -16.81 18.21
CA ALA A 91 -28.42 -17.17 18.72
C ALA A 91 -27.31 -16.46 17.95
N TRP A 92 -27.42 -16.35 16.61
CA TRP A 92 -26.51 -15.55 15.80
C TRP A 92 -26.60 -14.05 16.10
N ALA A 93 -27.79 -13.54 16.33
CA ALA A 93 -27.98 -12.14 16.73
C ALA A 93 -27.33 -11.83 18.11
N ARG A 94 -27.57 -12.71 19.11
CA ARG A 94 -26.91 -12.60 20.43
C ARG A 94 -25.41 -12.75 20.40
N ALA A 95 -24.86 -13.56 19.47
CA ALA A 95 -23.45 -13.74 19.28
C ALA A 95 -22.77 -12.52 18.60
N ARG A 96 -23.53 -11.58 18.08
CA ARG A 96 -23.02 -10.30 17.58
C ARG A 96 -22.58 -9.47 18.79
N ARG A 97 -21.29 -9.51 19.10
CA ARG A 97 -20.67 -8.53 19.99
C ARG A 97 -20.17 -7.39 19.12
N PRO A 98 -20.80 -6.20 19.14
CA PRO A 98 -20.23 -5.04 18.48
C PRO A 98 -18.89 -4.74 19.17
N ARG A 99 -17.79 -4.95 18.46
CA ARG A 99 -16.48 -4.49 18.88
C ARG A 99 -16.26 -3.12 18.27
N PRO A 100 -16.23 -2.06 19.05
CA PRO A 100 -15.89 -0.76 18.53
C PRO A 100 -14.52 -0.83 17.86
N CYS A 101 -14.36 -0.11 16.76
CA CYS A 101 -13.09 -0.04 16.05
C CYS A 101 -12.02 0.58 16.96
N LYS A 102 -10.81 0.01 16.95
CA LYS A 102 -9.71 0.53 17.75
C LYS A 102 -9.47 2.03 17.51
N LEU A 103 -9.54 2.48 16.26
CA LEU A 103 -9.36 3.90 15.92
C LEU A 103 -10.47 4.80 16.51
N ALA A 104 -11.70 4.26 16.68
CA ALA A 104 -12.78 5.00 17.35
C ALA A 104 -12.56 5.11 18.87
N LEU A 105 -11.88 4.14 19.47
CA LEU A 105 -11.56 4.14 20.91
C LEU A 105 -10.31 4.98 21.26
N HIS A 106 -9.45 5.26 20.29
CA HIS A 106 -8.18 5.98 20.47
C HIS A 106 -8.11 7.19 19.53
N PRO A 107 -8.69 8.35 19.91
CA PRO A 107 -8.76 9.54 19.05
C PRO A 107 -7.38 10.04 18.57
N GLN A 108 -6.37 10.02 19.45
CA GLN A 108 -5.01 10.45 19.11
C GLN A 108 -4.39 9.54 18.02
N LEU A 109 -4.54 8.22 18.15
CA LEU A 109 -4.09 7.26 17.14
C LEU A 109 -4.86 7.45 15.83
N CYS A 110 -6.15 7.75 15.90
CA CYS A 110 -6.97 8.05 14.73
C CYS A 110 -6.49 9.32 14.02
N ALA A 111 -6.23 10.39 14.76
CA ALA A 111 -5.70 11.64 14.22
C ALA A 111 -4.33 11.44 13.56
N TYR A 112 -3.42 10.69 14.19
CA TYR A 112 -2.12 10.34 13.61
C TYR A 112 -2.28 9.56 12.29
N VAL A 113 -3.07 8.48 12.29
CA VAL A 113 -3.33 7.67 11.08
C VAL A 113 -3.92 8.53 9.96
N ARG A 114 -4.83 9.45 10.30
CA ARG A 114 -5.43 10.38 9.33
C ARG A 114 -4.37 11.31 8.74
N ALA A 115 -3.54 11.95 9.54
CA ALA A 115 -2.46 12.83 9.08
C ALA A 115 -1.50 12.08 8.16
N GLN A 116 -1.07 10.86 8.53
CA GLN A 116 -0.19 10.06 7.67
C GLN A 116 -0.83 9.70 6.32
N LEU A 117 -2.13 9.44 6.30
CA LEU A 117 -2.86 9.15 5.06
C LEU A 117 -3.04 10.40 4.18
N THR A 118 -3.40 11.54 4.76
CA THR A 118 -3.79 12.75 4.00
C THR A 118 -2.60 13.64 3.64
N GLU A 119 -1.72 13.92 4.59
CA GLU A 119 -0.61 14.86 4.42
C GLU A 119 0.62 14.17 3.82
N TRP A 120 1.00 13.02 4.38
CA TRP A 120 2.18 12.26 3.96
C TRP A 120 1.86 11.19 2.91
N GLN A 121 0.59 10.90 2.71
CA GLN A 121 0.10 9.93 1.72
C GLN A 121 0.74 8.53 1.87
N TRP A 122 1.00 8.11 3.10
CA TRP A 122 1.48 6.78 3.39
C TRP A 122 0.38 5.74 3.14
N SER A 123 0.78 4.54 2.77
CA SER A 123 -0.16 3.43 2.71
C SER A 123 -0.53 2.94 4.12
N PRO A 124 -1.70 2.31 4.29
CA PRO A 124 -2.07 1.70 5.58
C PRO A 124 -1.02 0.72 6.13
N GLU A 125 -0.30 0.01 5.25
CA GLU A 125 0.77 -0.89 5.66
C GLU A 125 2.00 -0.14 6.18
N GLN A 126 2.42 0.92 5.50
CA GLN A 126 3.50 1.78 5.95
C GLN A 126 3.23 2.37 7.34
N ILE A 127 2.00 2.86 7.56
CA ILE A 127 1.57 3.39 8.85
C ILE A 127 1.64 2.30 9.94
N ALA A 128 1.07 1.13 9.66
CA ALA A 128 1.03 0.04 10.62
C ALA A 128 2.44 -0.45 11.02
N ARG A 129 3.34 -0.55 10.05
CA ARG A 129 4.73 -0.99 10.28
C ARG A 129 5.57 0.06 10.99
N HIS A 130 5.39 1.33 10.62
CA HIS A 130 6.06 2.43 11.32
C HIS A 130 5.64 2.48 12.80
N LEU A 131 4.34 2.43 13.09
CA LEU A 131 3.84 2.39 14.48
C LEU A 131 4.33 1.16 15.25
N ALA A 132 4.49 0.01 14.58
CA ALA A 132 5.03 -1.17 15.21
C ALA A 132 6.53 -1.02 15.56
N ARG A 133 7.28 -0.32 14.72
CA ARG A 133 8.71 -0.03 14.95
C ARG A 133 8.89 1.00 16.09
N GLU A 134 8.13 2.09 16.06
CA GLU A 134 8.29 3.20 17.02
C GLU A 134 7.77 2.85 18.43
N HIS A 135 6.74 2.01 18.53
CA HIS A 135 6.08 1.76 19.80
C HIS A 135 6.26 0.33 20.34
N GLY A 136 7.11 -0.50 19.68
CA GLY A 136 7.48 -1.82 20.18
C GLY A 136 6.27 -2.62 20.67
N ASP A 137 6.20 -2.92 21.96
CA ASP A 137 5.14 -3.74 22.58
C ASP A 137 3.93 -2.93 23.08
N ASP A 138 3.93 -1.61 22.96
CA ASP A 138 2.76 -0.80 23.33
C ASP A 138 1.61 -0.99 22.34
N HIS A 139 0.80 -2.01 22.62
CA HIS A 139 -0.35 -2.33 21.78
C HIS A 139 -1.40 -1.20 21.70
N SER A 140 -1.43 -0.26 22.65
CA SER A 140 -2.41 0.85 22.61
C SER A 140 -2.15 1.80 21.44
N LYS A 141 -0.87 2.03 21.11
CA LYS A 141 -0.41 2.93 20.04
C LYS A 141 -0.23 2.25 18.68
N ARG A 142 -0.44 0.94 18.58
CA ARG A 142 -0.27 0.17 17.32
C ARG A 142 -1.61 -0.10 16.67
N VAL A 143 -1.65 -0.16 15.36
CA VAL A 143 -2.83 -0.55 14.59
C VAL A 143 -2.42 -1.41 13.40
N SER A 144 -3.18 -2.45 13.07
CA SER A 144 -2.92 -3.25 11.89
C SER A 144 -3.40 -2.54 10.61
N HIS A 145 -2.70 -2.77 9.50
CA HIS A 145 -3.11 -2.22 8.20
C HIS A 145 -4.53 -2.65 7.82
N GLU A 146 -4.94 -3.85 8.20
CA GLU A 146 -6.30 -4.34 7.96
C GLU A 146 -7.36 -3.54 8.74
N THR A 147 -7.06 -3.13 9.98
CA THR A 147 -7.95 -2.25 10.75
C THR A 147 -8.08 -0.88 10.08
N ILE A 148 -6.99 -0.33 9.55
CA ILE A 148 -7.02 0.93 8.79
C ILE A 148 -7.85 0.77 7.53
N TYR A 149 -7.61 -0.28 6.73
CA TYR A 149 -8.40 -0.57 5.53
C TYR A 149 -9.89 -0.74 5.84
N ARG A 150 -10.24 -1.48 6.89
CA ARG A 150 -11.64 -1.65 7.30
C ARG A 150 -12.27 -0.34 7.70
N THR A 151 -11.55 0.53 8.38
CA THR A 151 -12.05 1.87 8.73
C THR A 151 -12.32 2.69 7.47
N LEU A 152 -11.38 2.68 6.51
CA LEU A 152 -11.51 3.43 5.26
C LEU A 152 -12.65 2.89 4.36
N PHE A 153 -12.69 1.57 4.14
CA PHE A 153 -13.58 0.97 3.13
C PHE A 153 -14.94 0.55 3.67
N VAL A 154 -15.05 0.23 4.96
CA VAL A 154 -16.26 -0.33 5.56
C VAL A 154 -16.96 0.69 6.48
N GLN A 155 -16.21 1.37 7.34
CA GLN A 155 -16.80 2.26 8.35
C GLN A 155 -16.99 3.70 7.85
N ALA A 156 -16.08 4.20 7.00
CA ALA A 156 -16.26 5.50 6.39
C ALA A 156 -17.42 5.48 5.38
N ARG A 157 -18.34 6.45 5.50
CA ARG A 157 -19.52 6.57 4.63
C ARG A 157 -19.49 7.87 3.84
N GLY A 158 -20.06 7.87 2.63
CA GLY A 158 -20.29 9.07 1.83
C GLY A 158 -19.00 9.78 1.41
N GLU A 159 -18.94 11.09 1.62
CA GLU A 159 -17.84 11.96 1.20
C GLU A 159 -16.52 11.63 1.90
N LEU A 160 -16.54 11.37 3.20
CA LEU A 160 -15.34 11.03 3.96
C LEU A 160 -14.64 9.77 3.40
N LYS A 161 -15.40 8.77 2.94
CA LYS A 161 -14.84 7.59 2.30
C LYS A 161 -14.17 7.95 0.98
N ARG A 162 -14.80 8.78 0.15
CA ARG A 162 -14.25 9.22 -1.14
C ARG A 162 -13.00 10.07 -0.92
N GLU A 163 -13.05 11.01 0.00
CA GLU A 163 -11.92 11.85 0.37
C GLU A 163 -10.71 11.02 0.81
N LEU A 164 -10.86 10.14 1.80
CA LEU A 164 -9.76 9.33 2.32
C LEU A 164 -9.22 8.32 1.29
N CYS A 165 -10.09 7.75 0.44
CA CYS A 165 -9.64 6.85 -0.63
C CYS A 165 -8.88 7.58 -1.75
N ALA A 166 -9.12 8.87 -1.99
CA ALA A 166 -8.38 9.67 -2.96
C ALA A 166 -6.89 9.79 -2.63
N TYR A 167 -6.53 9.71 -1.35
CA TYR A 167 -5.13 9.75 -0.89
C TYR A 167 -4.41 8.40 -1.03
N LEU A 168 -5.12 7.30 -1.29
CA LEU A 168 -4.48 6.02 -1.56
C LEU A 168 -3.83 6.01 -2.94
N ARG A 169 -2.65 5.38 -3.07
CA ARG A 169 -1.88 5.29 -4.32
C ARG A 169 -2.71 4.89 -5.55
N THR A 170 -3.66 3.99 -5.38
CA THR A 170 -4.50 3.50 -6.48
C THR A 170 -5.81 4.25 -6.63
N GLN A 171 -6.14 5.15 -5.69
CA GLN A 171 -7.39 5.93 -5.64
C GLN A 171 -8.65 5.08 -5.84
N ARG A 172 -8.58 3.78 -5.54
CA ARG A 172 -9.69 2.85 -5.75
C ARG A 172 -10.59 2.82 -4.53
N VAL A 173 -11.87 2.97 -4.75
CA VAL A 173 -12.91 2.84 -3.72
C VAL A 173 -13.10 1.39 -3.27
N ARG A 174 -12.59 0.42 -4.05
CA ARG A 174 -12.68 -1.03 -3.80
C ARG A 174 -11.34 -1.72 -3.98
N ARG A 175 -11.07 -2.75 -3.17
CA ARG A 175 -9.89 -3.62 -3.33
C ARG A 175 -10.02 -4.46 -4.61
N ALA A 176 -8.97 -4.56 -5.41
CA ALA A 176 -8.92 -5.41 -6.60
C ALA A 176 -7.61 -6.21 -6.64
N ALA A 177 -7.64 -7.40 -7.24
CA ALA A 177 -6.47 -8.24 -7.45
C ALA A 177 -5.47 -7.59 -8.41
N ARG A 178 -4.18 -7.86 -8.22
CA ARG A 178 -3.09 -7.34 -9.05
C ARG A 178 -3.02 -8.07 -10.39
N ALA A 179 -3.03 -7.34 -11.52
CA ALA A 179 -2.77 -7.86 -12.86
C ALA A 179 -1.44 -7.28 -13.40
N ALA A 180 -0.68 -8.10 -14.16
CA ALA A 180 0.59 -7.70 -14.77
C ALA A 180 0.37 -6.97 -16.11
N GLN A 181 1.23 -5.99 -16.45
CA GLN A 181 1.19 -5.24 -17.72
C GLN A 181 2.52 -5.35 -18.46
N PRO A 182 2.52 -5.39 -19.81
CA PRO A 182 3.72 -5.45 -20.64
C PRO A 182 4.31 -4.07 -20.97
N GLN A 183 5.62 -4.01 -21.25
CA GLN A 183 6.38 -2.80 -21.54
C GLN A 183 7.11 -2.88 -22.89
N GLY A 184 7.31 -1.72 -23.54
CA GLY A 184 8.15 -1.55 -24.74
C GLY A 184 8.83 -0.17 -24.76
N SER A 185 10.12 -0.12 -25.15
CA SER A 185 10.88 1.13 -25.34
C SER A 185 11.99 0.94 -26.39
N ARG A 186 12.33 2.01 -27.13
CA ARG A 186 13.39 2.07 -28.15
C ARG A 186 14.52 2.97 -27.66
N GLY A 187 15.79 2.56 -27.82
CA GLY A 187 16.98 3.32 -27.43
C GLY A 187 17.88 3.67 -28.64
N GLY A 188 18.59 4.81 -28.53
CA GLY A 188 19.58 5.31 -29.49
C GLY A 188 21.04 5.04 -29.09
N SER A 189 22.01 5.27 -29.99
CA SER A 189 23.44 5.18 -29.72
C SER A 189 23.99 6.56 -29.34
N LEU A 190 24.77 6.64 -28.26
CA LEU A 190 25.44 7.87 -27.77
C LEU A 190 26.95 7.74 -27.90
N ALA A 191 27.61 8.77 -28.46
CA ALA A 191 29.06 8.78 -28.60
C ALA A 191 29.74 8.94 -27.22
N GLY A 192 30.78 8.14 -26.95
CA GLY A 192 31.55 8.17 -25.69
C GLY A 192 30.80 7.63 -24.46
N ALA A 193 29.67 6.93 -24.67
CA ALA A 193 28.89 6.34 -23.57
C ALA A 193 29.63 5.11 -22.99
N ILE A 194 29.88 5.11 -21.70
CA ILE A 194 30.46 3.98 -20.96
C ILE A 194 29.33 3.01 -20.61
N SER A 195 29.52 1.73 -20.92
CA SER A 195 28.52 0.70 -20.66
C SER A 195 28.30 0.50 -19.16
N ILE A 196 27.07 0.14 -18.78
CA ILE A 196 26.74 -0.27 -17.42
C ILE A 196 27.56 -1.48 -16.95
N ARG A 197 28.08 -2.29 -17.87
CA ARG A 197 28.93 -3.47 -17.60
C ARG A 197 30.28 -3.07 -17.02
N GLU A 198 30.74 -1.84 -17.24
CA GLU A 198 31.98 -1.29 -16.70
C GLU A 198 31.76 -0.60 -15.33
N ARG A 199 30.54 -0.62 -14.83
CA ARG A 199 30.19 -0.05 -13.53
C ARG A 199 30.80 -0.90 -12.40
N PRO A 200 31.31 -0.29 -11.30
CA PRO A 200 31.85 -1.01 -10.16
C PRO A 200 30.86 -2.03 -9.58
N ALA A 201 31.34 -3.21 -9.20
CA ALA A 201 30.51 -4.29 -8.64
C ALA A 201 29.74 -3.86 -7.38
N GLU A 202 30.34 -3.01 -6.54
CA GLU A 202 29.70 -2.42 -5.35
C GLU A 202 28.39 -1.67 -5.64
N ALA A 203 28.24 -1.16 -6.86
CA ALA A 203 27.01 -0.52 -7.31
C ALA A 203 25.91 -1.56 -7.65
N GLU A 204 26.26 -2.80 -8.01
CA GLU A 204 25.27 -3.85 -8.29
C GLU A 204 24.64 -4.39 -7.02
N ASP A 205 25.45 -4.68 -6.02
CA ASP A 205 25.01 -5.25 -4.73
C ASP A 205 24.21 -4.26 -3.89
N ARG A 206 24.18 -2.97 -4.28
CA ARG A 206 23.53 -1.91 -3.51
C ARG A 206 24.01 -1.85 -2.06
N ALA A 207 25.24 -2.29 -1.82
CA ALA A 207 25.82 -2.37 -0.48
C ALA A 207 26.32 -1.00 0.00
N VAL A 208 26.83 -0.18 -0.94
CA VAL A 208 27.46 1.10 -0.65
C VAL A 208 26.61 2.25 -1.16
N PRO A 209 26.35 3.30 -0.35
CA PRO A 209 25.64 4.49 -0.80
C PRO A 209 26.47 5.33 -1.77
N GLY A 210 25.80 6.18 -2.56
CA GLY A 210 26.44 7.10 -3.50
C GLY A 210 26.32 6.71 -4.97
N HIS A 211 25.65 5.60 -5.27
CA HIS A 211 25.35 5.17 -6.63
C HIS A 211 23.92 5.55 -7.01
N TRP A 212 23.77 6.40 -8.01
CA TRP A 212 22.49 6.97 -8.42
C TRP A 212 21.94 6.35 -9.70
N GLU A 213 20.64 6.22 -9.79
CA GLU A 213 19.90 5.95 -11.01
C GLU A 213 19.14 7.21 -11.42
N GLY A 214 19.32 7.65 -12.67
CA GLY A 214 18.62 8.81 -13.20
C GLY A 214 17.64 8.43 -14.31
N ASP A 215 16.55 9.18 -14.42
CA ASP A 215 15.51 9.02 -15.45
C ASP A 215 14.69 10.32 -15.62
N LEU A 216 13.88 10.38 -16.66
CA LEU A 216 12.97 11.48 -16.91
C LEU A 216 11.52 11.08 -16.67
N LEU A 217 10.84 11.84 -15.84
CA LEU A 217 9.39 11.77 -15.71
C LEU A 217 8.77 12.69 -16.77
N CYS A 218 8.25 12.12 -17.86
CA CYS A 218 7.66 12.87 -18.96
C CYS A 218 6.19 13.24 -18.66
N GLY A 219 5.83 14.49 -18.96
CA GLY A 219 4.50 15.07 -18.91
C GLY A 219 3.94 15.40 -20.29
N LYS A 220 2.89 16.22 -20.31
CA LYS A 220 2.28 16.75 -21.53
C LYS A 220 3.21 17.79 -22.20
N LEU A 221 3.06 18.00 -23.50
CA LEU A 221 3.81 18.99 -24.28
C LEU A 221 5.33 18.87 -24.17
N GLY A 222 5.83 17.66 -23.88
CA GLY A 222 7.26 17.42 -23.76
C GLY A 222 7.90 17.97 -22.48
N THR A 223 7.11 18.41 -21.48
CA THR A 223 7.61 18.85 -20.19
C THR A 223 8.19 17.67 -19.38
N GLN A 224 9.23 17.92 -18.59
CA GLN A 224 9.98 16.86 -17.93
C GLN A 224 10.46 17.29 -16.54
N ILE A 225 10.60 16.29 -15.67
CA ILE A 225 11.29 16.38 -14.39
C ILE A 225 12.35 15.28 -14.38
N ALA A 226 13.60 15.61 -14.07
CA ALA A 226 14.61 14.58 -13.86
C ALA A 226 14.44 13.99 -12.44
N THR A 227 14.56 12.68 -12.36
CA THR A 227 14.49 11.91 -11.13
C THR A 227 15.84 11.25 -10.88
N LEU A 228 16.43 11.51 -9.73
CA LEU A 228 17.66 10.87 -9.28
C LEU A 228 17.34 10.03 -8.05
N VAL A 229 17.59 8.73 -8.12
CA VAL A 229 17.30 7.79 -7.04
C VAL A 229 18.60 7.12 -6.59
N GLU A 230 18.94 7.27 -5.34
CA GLU A 230 20.07 6.58 -4.74
C GLU A 230 19.76 5.09 -4.55
N ARG A 231 20.66 4.21 -4.97
CA ARG A 231 20.38 2.76 -5.14
C ARG A 231 20.28 2.01 -3.82
N HIS A 232 21.11 2.35 -2.83
CA HIS A 232 21.16 1.71 -1.51
C HIS A 232 19.98 2.15 -0.64
N THR A 233 19.78 3.47 -0.52
CA THR A 233 18.85 4.08 0.42
C THR A 233 17.46 4.35 -0.17
N ARG A 234 17.32 4.31 -1.49
CA ARG A 234 16.13 4.70 -2.24
C ARG A 234 15.79 6.19 -2.08
N TYR A 235 16.75 6.99 -1.64
CA TYR A 235 16.59 8.44 -1.53
C TYR A 235 16.37 9.04 -2.91
N VAL A 236 15.42 9.97 -3.02
CA VAL A 236 15.06 10.60 -4.29
C VAL A 236 15.31 12.09 -4.27
N MET A 237 15.88 12.59 -5.36
CA MET A 237 15.92 14.01 -5.69
C MET A 237 15.16 14.26 -6.99
N LEU A 238 14.44 15.36 -7.06
CA LEU A 238 13.70 15.80 -8.24
C LEU A 238 14.27 17.11 -8.75
N VAL A 239 14.54 17.18 -10.04
CA VAL A 239 15.15 18.36 -10.66
C VAL A 239 14.22 18.89 -11.75
N LYS A 240 13.82 20.16 -11.63
CA LYS A 240 13.03 20.83 -12.66
C LYS A 240 13.89 21.06 -13.90
N LEU A 241 13.37 20.62 -15.03
CA LEU A 241 14.02 20.85 -16.34
C LEU A 241 13.18 21.85 -17.13
N PRO A 242 13.76 22.96 -17.62
CA PRO A 242 13.04 23.93 -18.45
C PRO A 242 12.83 23.41 -19.86
N ASP A 243 13.75 22.59 -20.36
CA ASP A 243 13.74 22.01 -21.71
C ASP A 243 14.57 20.71 -21.76
N LYS A 244 14.70 20.12 -22.97
CA LYS A 244 15.46 18.89 -23.23
C LYS A 244 16.89 19.14 -23.68
N ASN A 245 17.40 20.36 -23.57
CA ASN A 245 18.76 20.67 -23.97
C ASN A 245 19.76 19.91 -23.09
N SER A 246 20.55 19.02 -23.70
CA SER A 246 21.47 18.13 -22.97
C SER A 246 22.52 18.87 -22.12
N ILE A 247 22.97 20.05 -22.55
CA ILE A 247 23.90 20.88 -21.80
C ILE A 247 23.23 21.39 -20.53
N ARG A 248 22.02 21.95 -20.63
CA ARG A 248 21.27 22.43 -19.46
C ARG A 248 20.88 21.33 -18.52
N VAL A 249 20.48 20.17 -19.04
CA VAL A 249 20.20 18.99 -18.22
C VAL A 249 21.44 18.60 -17.42
N ALA A 250 22.59 18.46 -18.08
CA ALA A 250 23.85 18.13 -17.42
C ALA A 250 24.23 19.13 -16.33
N ASP A 251 24.12 20.45 -16.61
CA ASP A 251 24.45 21.52 -15.66
C ASP A 251 23.52 21.53 -14.44
N LEU A 252 22.21 21.33 -14.65
CA LEU A 252 21.22 21.29 -13.57
C LEU A 252 21.41 20.06 -12.68
N LEU A 253 21.65 18.89 -13.28
CA LEU A 253 21.96 17.67 -12.53
C LEU A 253 23.25 17.81 -11.74
N ALA A 254 24.32 18.39 -12.35
CA ALA A 254 25.58 18.65 -11.71
C ALA A 254 25.41 19.54 -10.46
N LYS A 255 24.65 20.64 -10.59
CA LYS A 255 24.34 21.55 -9.48
C LYS A 255 23.67 20.84 -8.29
N HIS A 256 22.81 19.86 -8.54
CA HIS A 256 22.15 19.11 -7.46
C HIS A 256 23.07 18.07 -6.85
N ILE A 257 23.85 17.33 -7.64
CA ILE A 257 24.83 16.35 -7.16
C ILE A 257 25.96 17.02 -6.37
N GLN A 258 26.42 18.20 -6.79
CA GLN A 258 27.47 18.94 -6.07
C GLN A 258 27.13 19.29 -4.63
N ARG A 259 25.84 19.43 -4.30
CA ARG A 259 25.37 19.74 -2.93
C ARG A 259 25.46 18.54 -1.99
N LEU A 260 25.64 17.33 -2.51
CA LEU A 260 25.77 16.14 -1.69
C LEU A 260 27.13 16.03 -1.04
N PRO A 261 27.25 15.32 0.11
CA PRO A 261 28.53 14.90 0.67
C PRO A 261 29.36 14.09 -0.35
N LYS A 262 30.69 14.10 -0.20
CA LYS A 262 31.59 13.42 -1.13
C LYS A 262 31.32 11.91 -1.24
N GLU A 263 30.99 11.31 -0.13
CA GLU A 263 30.69 9.88 0.04
C GLU A 263 29.49 9.43 -0.81
N LEU A 264 28.58 10.36 -1.11
CA LEU A 264 27.38 10.13 -1.93
C LEU A 264 27.56 10.49 -3.41
N LYS A 265 28.81 10.74 -3.88
CA LYS A 265 29.12 11.15 -5.26
C LYS A 265 29.97 10.09 -5.97
N ARG A 266 29.46 8.87 -6.16
CA ARG A 266 30.25 7.76 -6.74
C ARG A 266 29.94 7.53 -8.22
N SER A 267 28.70 7.28 -8.58
CA SER A 267 28.30 7.06 -9.97
C SER A 267 26.87 7.46 -10.27
N LEU A 268 26.58 7.75 -11.54
CA LEU A 268 25.24 7.96 -12.04
C LEU A 268 24.98 6.95 -13.16
N THR A 269 23.86 6.21 -13.09
CA THR A 269 23.40 5.33 -14.17
C THR A 269 22.22 6.01 -14.87
N TRP A 270 22.28 6.12 -16.20
CA TRP A 270 21.24 6.72 -17.01
C TRP A 270 20.84 5.79 -18.16
N ASP A 271 19.68 6.03 -18.78
CA ASP A 271 19.39 5.36 -20.05
C ASP A 271 20.16 6.00 -21.21
N ARG A 272 20.00 5.46 -22.42
CA ARG A 272 20.62 6.03 -23.61
C ARG A 272 19.79 7.16 -24.23
N GLY A 273 19.14 7.96 -23.40
CA GLY A 273 18.40 9.14 -23.87
C GLY A 273 19.32 10.26 -24.35
N ILE A 274 18.93 10.93 -25.42
CA ILE A 274 19.69 12.05 -26.02
C ILE A 274 19.85 13.24 -25.07
N GLU A 275 19.02 13.34 -24.04
CA GLU A 275 19.09 14.37 -23.00
C GLU A 275 20.37 14.29 -22.15
N MET A 276 21.05 13.14 -22.14
CA MET A 276 22.36 12.97 -21.48
C MET A 276 23.52 12.90 -22.49
N ALA A 277 23.35 13.38 -23.73
CA ALA A 277 24.44 13.45 -24.70
C ALA A 277 25.63 14.29 -24.22
N SER A 278 25.40 15.29 -23.35
CA SER A 278 26.44 16.10 -22.71
C SER A 278 26.95 15.55 -21.38
N HIS A 279 26.90 14.20 -21.16
CA HIS A 279 27.31 13.54 -19.92
C HIS A 279 28.77 13.83 -19.54
N GLY A 280 29.68 14.01 -20.50
CA GLY A 280 31.07 14.40 -20.25
C GLY A 280 31.19 15.72 -19.48
N ARG A 281 30.32 16.70 -19.77
CA ARG A 281 30.24 17.96 -19.04
C ARG A 281 29.81 17.76 -17.59
N PHE A 282 28.82 16.89 -17.36
CA PHE A 282 28.41 16.51 -16.01
C PHE A 282 29.55 15.84 -15.24
N THR A 283 30.25 14.86 -15.84
CA THR A 283 31.38 14.17 -15.23
C THR A 283 32.51 15.14 -14.86
N VAL A 284 32.88 16.05 -15.75
CA VAL A 284 33.90 17.08 -15.49
C VAL A 284 33.51 17.99 -14.31
N ALA A 285 32.22 18.39 -14.27
CA ALA A 285 31.72 19.30 -13.24
C ALA A 285 31.61 18.65 -11.86
N THR A 286 31.32 17.35 -11.78
CA THR A 286 30.98 16.66 -10.53
C THR A 286 32.02 15.66 -10.05
N GLY A 287 32.91 15.19 -10.92
CA GLY A 287 33.79 14.04 -10.69
C GLY A 287 33.03 12.68 -10.70
N VAL A 288 31.73 12.69 -11.01
CA VAL A 288 30.88 11.48 -10.98
C VAL A 288 30.81 10.85 -12.36
N GLN A 289 31.20 9.58 -12.47
CA GLN A 289 31.14 8.83 -13.72
C GLN A 289 29.70 8.47 -14.08
N VAL A 290 29.34 8.68 -15.38
CA VAL A 290 28.03 8.28 -15.91
C VAL A 290 28.16 6.97 -16.67
N TYR A 291 27.29 6.01 -16.32
CA TYR A 291 27.16 4.71 -16.96
C TYR A 291 25.80 4.61 -17.68
N PHE A 292 25.79 4.01 -18.86
CA PHE A 292 24.59 3.89 -19.68
C PHE A 292 24.09 2.46 -19.72
N CYS A 293 22.79 2.30 -19.51
CA CYS A 293 22.11 1.01 -19.58
C CYS A 293 22.23 0.35 -20.96
N ASP A 294 22.18 -0.96 -20.99
CA ASP A 294 22.05 -1.70 -22.24
C ASP A 294 20.70 -1.36 -22.90
N PRO A 295 20.62 -1.35 -24.24
CA PRO A 295 19.36 -1.15 -24.95
C PRO A 295 18.30 -2.16 -24.47
N GLN A 296 17.06 -1.71 -24.32
CA GLN A 296 15.91 -2.52 -23.94
C GLN A 296 16.05 -3.27 -22.58
N SER A 297 16.88 -2.75 -21.67
CA SER A 297 17.15 -3.37 -20.36
C SER A 297 16.62 -2.50 -19.20
N PRO A 298 15.29 -2.27 -19.06
CA PRO A 298 14.70 -1.41 -18.04
C PRO A 298 14.97 -1.93 -16.61
N TRP A 299 15.14 -3.24 -16.42
CA TRP A 299 15.44 -3.86 -15.12
C TRP A 299 16.76 -3.36 -14.50
N GLN A 300 17.67 -2.84 -15.32
CA GLN A 300 18.94 -2.26 -14.84
C GLN A 300 18.74 -0.98 -14.04
N ARG A 301 17.55 -0.33 -14.13
CA ARG A 301 17.15 0.88 -13.38
C ARG A 301 15.87 0.64 -12.56
N GLY A 302 15.72 -0.53 -11.98
CA GLY A 302 14.50 -0.92 -11.25
C GLY A 302 14.17 -0.03 -10.05
N SER A 303 15.17 0.66 -9.46
CA SER A 303 14.93 1.61 -8.35
C SER A 303 14.20 2.86 -8.85
N ASN A 304 14.63 3.37 -9.99
CA ASN A 304 14.04 4.56 -10.58
C ASN A 304 12.65 4.29 -11.13
N GLU A 305 12.47 3.18 -11.84
CA GLU A 305 11.16 2.77 -12.36
C GLU A 305 10.10 2.66 -11.25
N ASN A 306 10.44 2.01 -10.14
CA ASN A 306 9.55 1.92 -8.98
C ASN A 306 9.24 3.31 -8.40
N THR A 307 10.24 4.18 -8.29
CA THR A 307 10.08 5.55 -7.76
C THR A 307 9.22 6.39 -8.70
N ASN A 308 9.45 6.31 -10.02
CA ASN A 308 8.61 6.97 -11.01
C ASN A 308 7.15 6.51 -10.93
N GLY A 309 6.91 5.21 -10.65
CA GLY A 309 5.59 4.69 -10.37
C GLY A 309 4.92 5.32 -9.13
N LEU A 310 5.69 5.68 -8.10
CA LEU A 310 5.18 6.40 -6.92
C LEU A 310 4.94 7.88 -7.22
N LEU A 311 5.84 8.52 -7.99
CA LEU A 311 5.71 9.91 -8.39
C LEU A 311 4.46 10.18 -9.22
N ARG A 312 3.93 9.17 -9.93
CA ARG A 312 2.66 9.28 -10.67
C ARG A 312 1.44 9.52 -9.78
N GLN A 313 1.55 9.36 -8.48
CA GLN A 313 0.53 9.81 -7.53
C GLN A 313 0.44 11.36 -7.48
N TYR A 314 1.57 12.04 -7.63
CA TYR A 314 1.69 13.51 -7.59
C TYR A 314 1.68 14.14 -8.99
N PHE A 315 2.23 13.43 -9.96
CA PHE A 315 2.40 13.84 -11.35
C PHE A 315 1.70 12.83 -12.27
N PRO A 316 0.39 12.90 -12.45
CA PRO A 316 -0.35 11.96 -13.30
C PRO A 316 0.18 11.99 -14.75
N LYS A 317 0.03 10.86 -15.45
CA LYS A 317 0.38 10.80 -16.88
C LYS A 317 -0.44 11.84 -17.66
N GLY A 318 0.21 12.60 -18.52
CA GLY A 318 -0.43 13.64 -19.31
C GLY A 318 -0.62 14.99 -18.59
N ALA A 319 -0.15 15.15 -17.35
CA ALA A 319 -0.10 16.44 -16.68
C ALA A 319 1.00 17.33 -17.30
N ASP A 320 0.79 18.64 -17.28
CA ASP A 320 1.83 19.61 -17.59
C ASP A 320 2.76 19.75 -16.38
N LEU A 321 4.02 19.38 -16.54
CA LEU A 321 5.01 19.41 -15.47
C LEU A 321 5.73 20.76 -15.34
N SER A 322 5.57 21.67 -16.30
CA SER A 322 6.20 22.99 -16.28
C SER A 322 5.67 23.90 -15.17
N VAL A 323 4.42 23.67 -14.76
CA VAL A 323 3.72 24.47 -13.74
C VAL A 323 4.31 24.31 -12.34
N TYR A 324 5.04 23.23 -12.10
CA TYR A 324 5.61 22.94 -10.77
C TYR A 324 6.93 23.68 -10.55
N SER A 325 7.06 24.35 -9.40
CA SER A 325 8.31 25.00 -8.98
C SER A 325 9.30 23.96 -8.44
N GLN A 326 10.61 24.29 -8.43
CA GLN A 326 11.62 23.43 -7.80
C GLN A 326 11.28 23.19 -6.31
N ARG A 327 10.83 24.22 -5.59
CA ARG A 327 10.40 24.10 -4.18
C ARG A 327 9.31 23.03 -4.01
N TYR A 328 8.31 23.01 -4.88
CA TYR A 328 7.25 21.97 -4.84
C TYR A 328 7.83 20.58 -5.10
N LEU A 329 8.77 20.44 -6.05
CA LEU A 329 9.45 19.19 -6.31
C LEU A 329 10.24 18.71 -5.08
N ASP A 330 10.94 19.62 -4.40
CA ASP A 330 11.69 19.33 -3.17
C ASP A 330 10.74 18.87 -2.03
N GLU A 331 9.56 19.48 -1.91
CA GLU A 331 8.52 19.04 -0.96
C GLU A 331 8.02 17.62 -1.27
N ILE A 332 7.78 17.30 -2.54
CA ILE A 332 7.36 15.94 -2.93
C ILE A 332 8.50 14.93 -2.71
N ALA A 333 9.74 15.29 -3.02
CA ALA A 333 10.91 14.45 -2.74
C ALA A 333 11.03 14.18 -1.23
N SER A 334 10.88 15.20 -0.38
CA SER A 334 10.89 15.07 1.08
C SER A 334 9.79 14.11 1.58
N ARG A 335 8.56 14.24 1.06
CA ARG A 335 7.46 13.31 1.40
C ARG A 335 7.79 11.86 1.04
N LEU A 336 8.41 11.62 -0.12
CA LEU A 336 8.82 10.28 -0.54
C LEU A 336 10.00 9.73 0.28
N ASN A 337 10.93 10.60 0.64
CA ASN A 337 12.10 10.27 1.46
C ASN A 337 11.74 10.01 2.93
N GLY A 338 10.68 10.62 3.44
CA GLY A 338 10.10 10.33 4.75
C GLY A 338 9.15 9.12 4.78
N ARG A 339 8.92 8.43 3.65
CA ARG A 339 7.97 7.32 3.55
C ARG A 339 8.64 5.97 3.83
N PRO A 340 8.20 5.18 4.84
CA PRO A 340 8.78 3.86 5.13
C PRO A 340 8.75 2.92 3.93
N ARG A 341 9.83 2.15 3.74
CA ARG A 341 9.99 1.19 2.63
C ARG A 341 10.20 -0.22 3.15
N GLU A 342 9.42 -1.16 2.64
CA GLU A 342 9.58 -2.58 2.96
C GLU A 342 10.99 -3.09 2.63
N THR A 343 11.53 -2.68 1.47
CA THR A 343 12.89 -3.04 1.02
C THR A 343 14.02 -2.48 1.91
N LEU A 344 13.72 -1.54 2.79
CA LEU A 344 14.64 -0.96 3.77
C LEU A 344 14.34 -1.43 5.21
N GLY A 345 13.64 -2.55 5.38
CA GLY A 345 13.22 -2.99 6.71
C GLY A 345 12.28 -2.00 7.40
N TRP A 346 11.48 -1.28 6.62
CA TRP A 346 10.55 -0.24 7.08
C TRP A 346 11.20 1.04 7.60
N LEU A 347 12.49 1.22 7.34
CA LEU A 347 13.14 2.54 7.46
C LEU A 347 12.68 3.47 6.33
N CYS A 348 12.75 4.77 6.61
CA CYS A 348 12.58 5.79 5.57
C CYS A 348 13.88 5.97 4.76
N PRO A 349 13.81 6.31 3.48
CA PRO A 349 14.99 6.64 2.68
C PRO A 349 15.90 7.67 3.32
N ALA A 350 15.36 8.73 3.95
CA ALA A 350 16.15 9.73 4.65
C ALA A 350 16.90 9.12 5.84
N GLU A 351 16.22 8.36 6.72
CA GLU A 351 16.87 7.67 7.86
C GLU A 351 18.01 6.75 7.40
N LYS A 352 17.76 6.03 6.28
CA LYS A 352 18.77 5.11 5.74
C LYS A 352 19.96 5.84 5.13
N LEU A 353 19.73 7.02 4.52
CA LEU A 353 20.80 7.86 3.99
C LEU A 353 21.68 8.39 5.12
N ASP A 354 21.07 8.92 6.19
CA ASP A 354 21.77 9.43 7.36
C ASP A 354 22.64 8.35 8.03
N GLN A 355 22.08 7.12 8.17
CA GLN A 355 22.85 5.97 8.65
C GLN A 355 24.04 5.61 7.75
N GLY A 356 23.83 5.67 6.42
CA GLY A 356 24.86 5.38 5.43
C GLY A 356 26.00 6.39 5.48
N VAL A 357 25.70 7.67 5.63
CA VAL A 357 26.72 8.74 5.78
C VAL A 357 27.47 8.59 7.10
N ALA A 358 26.76 8.36 8.21
CA ALA A 358 27.39 8.17 9.52
C ALA A 358 28.30 6.92 9.60
N SER A 359 28.05 5.90 8.78
CA SER A 359 28.88 4.67 8.75
C SER A 359 30.13 4.82 7.87
N THR A 360 30.23 5.88 7.07
CA THR A 360 31.37 6.13 6.16
C THR A 360 32.30 7.24 6.66
N CYS A 361 31.94 7.91 7.73
CA CYS A 361 32.80 8.81 8.52
C CYS A 361 33.43 8.05 9.68
#